data_73038b26376014fe2d2b26a661645555
#
_entry.id   73038b26376014fe2d2b26a661645555
#
_cell.length_a   1.000
_cell.length_b   1.000
_cell.length_c   1.000
_cell.angle_alpha   90.00
_cell.angle_beta   90.00
_cell.angle_gamma   90.00
#
_symmetry.space_group_name_H-M   'P 1'
#
loop_
_entity.id
_entity.type
_entity.pdbx_description
1 polymer ?
#
loop_
_entity_poly.entity_id
_entity_poly.type
_entity_poly.pdbx_seq_one_letter_code
_entity_poly.pdbx_strand_id
1 'polypeptide(L)'
;RLKLSLAAALAHDPELLVLDEATAGLDPVVRGELLDLFLEFIQDERHSIVMSSHITADLEQIADSIAYLHNGQLLFQENKDDLLQEYGVLHCGEDVLTSLPAGLVVFTRRGAYGCESLVRERRTVQELLPEAVCDAARLDDIMRFYSGRDAQ
;
A
#
# COMPACT_ATOMS: atom_id res chain seq x y z
N ARG A 1 16.51 1.26 -22.54
CA ARG A 1 17.54 1.66 -21.54
C ARG A 1 17.35 0.86 -20.23
N LEU A 2 16.15 0.80 -19.67
CA LEU A 2 15.90 0.10 -18.40
C LEU A 2 16.34 -1.37 -18.41
N LYS A 3 15.92 -2.15 -19.41
CA LYS A 3 16.32 -3.58 -19.54
C LYS A 3 17.86 -3.77 -19.54
N LEU A 4 18.60 -2.87 -20.14
CA LEU A 4 20.07 -2.92 -20.17
C LEU A 4 20.67 -2.59 -18.79
N SER A 5 20.14 -1.56 -18.12
CA SER A 5 20.61 -1.18 -16.77
C SER A 5 20.34 -2.30 -15.76
N LEU A 6 19.16 -2.92 -15.85
CA LEU A 6 18.80 -4.05 -15.00
C LEU A 6 19.66 -5.29 -15.28
N ALA A 7 19.89 -5.63 -16.56
CA ALA A 7 20.78 -6.72 -16.94
C ALA A 7 22.20 -6.50 -16.42
N ALA A 8 22.70 -5.27 -16.48
CA ALA A 8 24.00 -4.91 -15.91
C ALA A 8 24.03 -5.03 -14.38
N ALA A 9 22.94 -4.63 -13.70
CA ALA A 9 22.83 -4.74 -12.25
C ALA A 9 22.77 -6.21 -11.78
N LEU A 10 22.05 -7.08 -12.52
CA LEU A 10 21.93 -8.49 -12.21
C LEU A 10 23.16 -9.33 -12.59
N ALA A 11 23.99 -8.84 -13.53
CA ALA A 11 25.15 -9.59 -14.03
C ALA A 11 26.24 -9.89 -12.99
N HIS A 12 26.17 -9.26 -11.81
CA HIS A 12 27.15 -9.40 -10.74
C HIS A 12 26.66 -10.29 -9.58
N ASP A 13 25.49 -10.92 -9.72
CA ASP A 13 24.85 -11.71 -8.66
C ASP A 13 24.72 -10.90 -7.34
N PRO A 14 24.05 -9.75 -7.36
CA PRO A 14 23.98 -8.86 -6.19
C PRO A 14 23.08 -9.43 -5.10
N GLU A 15 23.46 -9.31 -3.84
CA GLU A 15 22.60 -9.66 -2.70
C GLU A 15 21.48 -8.65 -2.49
N LEU A 16 21.68 -7.39 -2.91
CA LEU A 16 20.72 -6.30 -2.78
C LEU A 16 20.58 -5.51 -4.07
N LEU A 17 19.34 -5.42 -4.59
CA LEU A 17 18.96 -4.49 -5.65
C LEU A 17 18.30 -3.26 -5.05
N VAL A 18 18.75 -2.07 -5.44
CA VAL A 18 18.10 -0.80 -5.11
C VAL A 18 17.57 -0.18 -6.39
N LEU A 19 16.25 -0.05 -6.47
CA LEU A 19 15.52 0.34 -7.66
C LEU A 19 14.68 1.59 -7.40
N ASP A 20 14.85 2.60 -8.25
CA ASP A 20 14.05 3.81 -8.18
C ASP A 20 13.09 3.85 -9.37
N GLU A 21 11.78 3.81 -9.09
CA GLU A 21 10.69 3.86 -10.07
C GLU A 21 10.88 2.88 -11.26
N ALA A 22 11.35 1.65 -10.98
CA ALA A 22 11.78 0.71 -12.02
C ALA A 22 10.69 0.27 -13.00
N THR A 23 9.41 0.38 -12.62
CA THR A 23 8.26 -0.01 -13.45
C THR A 23 7.57 1.18 -14.12
N ALA A 24 7.97 2.40 -13.80
CA ALA A 24 7.34 3.61 -14.29
C ALA A 24 7.47 3.76 -15.81
N GLY A 25 6.36 4.08 -16.48
CA GLY A 25 6.32 4.30 -17.94
C GLY A 25 6.48 3.06 -18.80
N LEU A 26 6.48 1.85 -18.22
CA LEU A 26 6.45 0.60 -18.97
C LEU A 26 5.01 0.28 -19.42
N ASP A 27 4.92 -0.38 -20.58
CA ASP A 27 3.64 -0.99 -20.97
C ASP A 27 3.30 -2.16 -20.02
N PRO A 28 2.00 -2.52 -19.89
CA PRO A 28 1.56 -3.51 -18.92
C PRO A 28 2.21 -4.89 -19.05
N VAL A 29 2.55 -5.32 -20.28
CA VAL A 29 3.15 -6.64 -20.53
C VAL A 29 4.60 -6.65 -20.03
N VAL A 30 5.40 -5.67 -20.45
CA VAL A 30 6.81 -5.55 -20.02
C VAL A 30 6.91 -5.33 -18.53
N ARG A 31 5.94 -4.60 -17.94
CA ARG A 31 5.87 -4.39 -16.49
C ARG A 31 5.61 -5.71 -15.75
N GLY A 32 4.67 -6.53 -16.22
CA GLY A 32 4.42 -7.86 -15.66
C GLY A 32 5.66 -8.75 -15.72
N GLU A 33 6.30 -8.85 -16.90
CA GLU A 33 7.56 -9.60 -17.06
C GLU A 33 8.66 -9.16 -16.08
N LEU A 34 8.72 -7.85 -15.79
CA LEU A 34 9.71 -7.32 -14.87
C LEU A 34 9.40 -7.67 -13.41
N LEU A 35 8.13 -7.60 -13.02
CA LEU A 35 7.70 -8.00 -11.68
C LEU A 35 7.91 -9.49 -11.44
N ASP A 36 7.64 -10.34 -12.45
CA ASP A 36 7.92 -11.77 -12.39
C ASP A 36 9.43 -12.05 -12.21
N LEU A 37 10.29 -11.31 -12.93
CA LEU A 37 11.74 -11.40 -12.77
C LEU A 37 12.18 -10.99 -11.34
N PHE A 38 11.56 -9.98 -10.74
CA PHE A 38 11.85 -9.58 -9.36
C PHE A 38 11.42 -10.65 -8.37
N LEU A 39 10.23 -11.24 -8.57
CA LEU A 39 9.76 -12.36 -7.76
C LEU A 39 10.69 -13.58 -7.87
N GLU A 40 11.21 -13.89 -9.07
CA GLU A 40 12.20 -14.96 -9.26
C GLU A 40 13.52 -14.65 -8.54
N PHE A 41 13.99 -13.40 -8.63
CA PHE A 41 15.23 -12.98 -7.98
C PHE A 41 15.19 -13.16 -6.47
N ILE A 42 14.09 -12.81 -5.81
CA ILE A 42 13.93 -12.91 -4.34
C ILE A 42 13.59 -14.34 -3.85
N GLN A 43 13.48 -15.33 -4.75
CA GLN A 43 13.33 -16.74 -4.32
C GLN A 43 14.59 -17.26 -3.59
N ASP A 44 15.76 -16.73 -3.90
CA ASP A 44 16.98 -16.98 -3.13
C ASP A 44 16.99 -16.09 -1.88
N GLU A 45 16.97 -16.67 -0.70
CA GLU A 45 16.95 -15.98 0.59
C GLU A 45 18.13 -15.01 0.80
N ARG A 46 19.19 -15.13 0.00
CA ARG A 46 20.33 -14.19 0.01
C ARG A 46 20.03 -12.88 -0.69
N HIS A 47 18.98 -12.86 -1.52
CA HIS A 47 18.65 -11.72 -2.36
C HIS A 47 17.56 -10.86 -1.72
N SER A 48 17.70 -9.56 -1.88
CA SER A 48 16.73 -8.58 -1.41
C SER A 48 16.54 -7.46 -2.42
N ILE A 49 15.35 -6.87 -2.44
CA ILE A 49 15.04 -5.71 -3.28
C ILE A 49 14.51 -4.57 -2.40
N VAL A 50 15.08 -3.39 -2.56
CA VAL A 50 14.49 -2.14 -2.08
C VAL A 50 14.05 -1.34 -3.31
N MET A 51 12.75 -1.09 -3.43
CA MET A 51 12.18 -0.43 -4.60
C MET A 51 11.31 0.76 -4.19
N SER A 52 11.53 1.92 -4.81
CA SER A 52 10.55 3.01 -4.80
C SER A 52 9.54 2.81 -5.92
N SER A 53 8.29 3.07 -5.68
CA SER A 53 7.24 3.12 -6.70
C SER A 53 6.06 3.99 -6.25
N HIS A 54 5.47 4.71 -7.19
CA HIS A 54 4.16 5.35 -7.02
C HIS A 54 3.01 4.45 -7.52
N ILE A 55 3.32 3.27 -8.06
CA ILE A 55 2.35 2.30 -8.55
C ILE A 55 2.08 1.28 -7.45
N THR A 56 1.06 1.53 -6.65
CA THR A 56 0.70 0.72 -5.48
C THR A 56 0.43 -0.74 -5.82
N ALA A 57 -0.16 -1.01 -6.99
CA ALA A 57 -0.43 -2.36 -7.46
C ALA A 57 0.83 -3.21 -7.63
N ASP A 58 1.98 -2.61 -8.02
CA ASP A 58 3.25 -3.32 -8.12
C ASP A 58 3.75 -3.72 -6.73
N LEU A 59 3.66 -2.78 -5.78
CA LEU A 59 4.05 -3.02 -4.39
C LEU A 59 3.16 -4.09 -3.74
N GLU A 60 1.84 -4.07 -3.99
CA GLU A 60 0.93 -5.11 -3.51
C GLU A 60 1.32 -6.50 -4.05
N GLN A 61 1.85 -6.57 -5.27
CA GLN A 61 2.22 -7.83 -5.90
C GLN A 61 3.52 -8.42 -5.34
N ILE A 62 4.57 -7.59 -5.15
CA ILE A 62 5.92 -8.11 -4.90
C ILE A 62 6.50 -7.78 -3.52
N ALA A 63 5.98 -6.78 -2.79
CA ALA A 63 6.58 -6.36 -1.54
C ALA A 63 6.14 -7.23 -0.36
N ASP A 64 7.07 -7.52 0.56
CA ASP A 64 6.76 -8.07 1.89
C ASP A 64 6.50 -6.98 2.92
N SER A 65 7.22 -5.86 2.80
CA SER A 65 7.11 -4.71 3.71
C SER A 65 6.93 -3.41 2.94
N ILE A 66 6.12 -2.53 3.47
CA ILE A 66 5.84 -1.21 2.91
C ILE A 66 6.32 -0.13 3.88
N ALA A 67 7.15 0.78 3.35
CA ALA A 67 7.53 2.01 4.02
C ALA A 67 6.93 3.21 3.27
N TYR A 68 6.09 4.01 3.94
CA TYR A 68 5.46 5.16 3.32
C TYR A 68 6.11 6.47 3.75
N LEU A 69 6.72 7.14 2.77
CA LEU A 69 7.38 8.43 2.92
C LEU A 69 6.48 9.54 2.36
N HIS A 70 6.22 10.57 3.15
CA HIS A 70 5.44 11.73 2.73
C HIS A 70 6.04 13.01 3.32
N ASN A 71 6.23 14.05 2.50
CA ASN A 71 6.83 15.33 2.91
C ASN A 71 8.12 15.18 3.74
N GLY A 72 8.99 14.23 3.36
CA GLY A 72 10.26 13.97 4.05
C GLY A 72 10.14 13.25 5.39
N GLN A 73 8.97 12.73 5.73
CA GLN A 73 8.71 11.95 6.95
C GLN A 73 8.32 10.53 6.61
N LEU A 74 8.84 9.57 7.38
CA LEU A 74 8.38 8.19 7.36
C LEU A 74 7.10 8.11 8.20
N LEU A 75 5.97 7.88 7.54
CA LEU A 75 4.65 7.84 8.21
C LEU A 75 4.36 6.47 8.81
N PHE A 76 4.74 5.40 8.12
CA PHE A 76 4.71 4.03 8.65
C PHE A 76 5.70 3.12 7.91
N GLN A 77 6.05 2.02 8.55
CA GLN A 77 6.77 0.89 7.98
C GLN A 77 6.19 -0.38 8.58
N GLU A 78 5.51 -1.18 7.79
CA GLU A 78 4.76 -2.35 8.24
C GLU A 78 4.86 -3.50 7.22
N ASN A 79 4.59 -4.73 7.68
CA ASN A 79 4.38 -5.85 6.79
C ASN A 79 3.15 -5.57 5.91
N LYS A 80 3.24 -5.85 4.62
CA LYS A 80 2.17 -5.57 3.65
C LYS A 80 0.88 -6.32 3.97
N ASP A 81 0.98 -7.60 4.29
CA ASP A 81 -0.20 -8.44 4.51
C ASP A 81 -0.92 -8.04 5.80
N ASP A 82 -0.16 -7.71 6.86
CA ASP A 82 -0.72 -7.17 8.10
C ASP A 82 -1.43 -5.84 7.83
N LEU A 83 -0.80 -4.94 7.09
CA LEU A 83 -1.37 -3.65 6.71
C LEU A 83 -2.70 -3.81 5.96
N LEU A 84 -2.76 -4.69 4.96
CA LEU A 84 -3.96 -4.92 4.15
C LEU A 84 -5.07 -5.69 4.91
N GLN A 85 -4.71 -6.49 5.92
CA GLN A 85 -5.68 -7.17 6.78
C GLN A 85 -6.27 -6.27 7.86
N GLU A 86 -5.45 -5.38 8.41
CA GLU A 86 -5.83 -4.51 9.52
C GLU A 86 -6.75 -3.39 9.09
N TYR A 87 -6.48 -2.78 7.92
CA TYR A 87 -7.19 -1.59 7.48
C TYR A 87 -8.45 -1.91 6.67
N GLY A 88 -9.48 -1.08 6.83
CA GLY A 88 -10.69 -1.06 6.03
C GLY A 88 -11.11 0.33 5.62
N VAL A 89 -11.93 0.41 4.58
CA VAL A 89 -12.62 1.63 4.17
C VAL A 89 -14.09 1.49 4.56
N LEU A 90 -14.49 2.27 5.57
CA LEU A 90 -15.86 2.31 6.08
C LEU A 90 -16.66 3.40 5.39
N HIS A 91 -17.80 3.02 4.82
CA HIS A 91 -18.77 3.92 4.21
C HIS A 91 -20.01 4.01 5.12
N CYS A 92 -20.24 5.16 5.75
CA CYS A 92 -21.35 5.35 6.68
C CYS A 92 -21.77 6.82 6.83
N GLY A 93 -22.85 7.05 7.58
CA GLY A 93 -23.23 8.36 8.05
C GLY A 93 -22.34 8.87 9.19
N GLU A 94 -22.35 10.18 9.44
CA GLU A 94 -21.52 10.81 10.48
C GLU A 94 -21.95 10.38 11.90
N ASP A 95 -23.22 10.10 12.10
CA ASP A 95 -23.79 9.55 13.32
C ASP A 95 -23.23 8.17 13.68
N VAL A 96 -22.99 7.33 12.68
CA VAL A 96 -22.43 5.99 12.85
C VAL A 96 -20.96 6.06 13.29
N LEU A 97 -20.20 6.99 12.72
CA LEU A 97 -18.79 7.19 13.09
C LEU A 97 -18.61 7.52 14.57
N THR A 98 -19.53 8.33 15.13
CA THR A 98 -19.46 8.75 16.53
C THR A 98 -19.72 7.59 17.50
N SER A 99 -20.31 6.49 17.05
CA SER A 99 -20.57 5.29 17.85
C SER A 99 -19.37 4.35 17.98
N LEU A 100 -18.36 4.51 17.12
CA LEU A 100 -17.16 3.68 17.15
C LEU A 100 -16.22 4.07 18.29
N PRO A 101 -15.55 3.09 18.92
CA PRO A 101 -14.50 3.34 19.91
C PRO A 101 -13.39 4.26 19.36
N ALA A 102 -12.88 5.12 20.23
CA ALA A 102 -11.75 5.99 19.90
C ALA A 102 -10.54 5.14 19.48
N GLY A 103 -9.90 5.51 18.37
CA GLY A 103 -8.72 4.83 17.83
C GLY A 103 -8.99 3.85 16.70
N LEU A 104 -10.23 3.39 16.49
CA LEU A 104 -10.56 2.58 15.30
C LEU A 104 -10.63 3.43 14.02
N VAL A 105 -11.10 4.66 14.11
CA VAL A 105 -11.13 5.60 12.99
C VAL A 105 -9.81 6.35 12.91
N VAL A 106 -9.08 6.14 11.80
CA VAL A 106 -7.77 6.78 11.57
C VAL A 106 -7.94 8.11 10.87
N PHE A 107 -8.72 8.13 9.78
CA PHE A 107 -9.03 9.32 9.00
C PHE A 107 -10.46 9.27 8.49
N THR A 108 -11.06 10.44 8.31
CA THR A 108 -12.40 10.58 7.72
C THR A 108 -12.39 11.63 6.63
N ARG A 109 -12.97 11.30 5.49
CA ARG A 109 -13.32 12.23 4.42
C ARG A 109 -14.83 12.39 4.38
N ARG A 110 -15.29 13.64 4.42
CA ARG A 110 -16.70 13.98 4.33
C ARG A 110 -17.07 14.24 2.87
N GLY A 111 -18.11 13.57 2.40
CA GLY A 111 -18.67 13.75 1.07
C GLY A 111 -20.12 14.25 1.12
N ALA A 112 -20.70 14.52 -0.04
CA ALA A 112 -22.08 14.99 -0.15
C ALA A 112 -23.13 13.95 0.29
N TYR A 113 -22.75 12.67 0.32
CA TYR A 113 -23.67 11.52 0.57
C TYR A 113 -23.26 10.67 1.78
N GLY A 114 -22.33 11.15 2.61
CA GLY A 114 -21.85 10.43 3.78
C GLY A 114 -20.35 10.59 3.99
N CYS A 115 -19.81 9.74 4.86
CA CYS A 115 -18.40 9.72 5.21
C CYS A 115 -17.72 8.47 4.65
N GLU A 116 -16.49 8.64 4.18
CA GLU A 116 -15.56 7.59 3.85
C GLU A 116 -14.42 7.64 4.88
N SER A 117 -14.21 6.58 5.63
CA SER A 117 -13.24 6.57 6.72
C SER A 117 -12.28 5.41 6.61
N LEU A 118 -10.99 5.70 6.76
CA LEU A 118 -9.99 4.67 6.98
C LEU A 118 -10.08 4.22 8.43
N VAL A 119 -10.33 2.94 8.62
CA VAL A 119 -10.45 2.32 9.96
C VAL A 119 -9.38 1.27 10.16
N ARG A 120 -8.94 1.09 11.41
CA ARG A 120 -8.13 -0.03 11.86
C ARG A 120 -9.01 -1.15 12.40
N GLU A 121 -8.42 -2.34 12.58
CA GLU A 121 -9.12 -3.52 13.07
C GLU A 121 -10.44 -3.76 12.31
N ARG A 122 -10.34 -3.81 10.98
CA ARG A 122 -11.50 -3.95 10.09
C ARG A 122 -12.54 -4.98 10.56
N ARG A 123 -12.08 -6.13 11.08
CA ARG A 123 -12.97 -7.19 11.58
C ARG A 123 -13.78 -6.72 12.78
N THR A 124 -13.14 -6.06 13.74
CA THR A 124 -13.81 -5.48 14.92
C THR A 124 -14.85 -4.43 14.49
N VAL A 125 -14.52 -3.59 13.51
CA VAL A 125 -15.47 -2.60 12.97
C VAL A 125 -16.66 -3.28 12.30
N GLN A 126 -16.46 -4.35 11.53
CA GLN A 126 -17.55 -5.12 10.91
C GLN A 126 -18.45 -5.80 11.94
N GLU A 127 -17.90 -6.28 13.05
CA GLU A 127 -18.69 -6.86 14.16
C GLU A 127 -19.51 -5.82 14.90
N LEU A 128 -18.95 -4.61 15.09
CA LEU A 128 -19.64 -3.50 15.76
C LEU A 128 -20.73 -2.86 14.87
N LEU A 129 -20.50 -2.85 13.55
CA LEU A 129 -21.38 -2.20 12.58
C LEU A 129 -21.74 -3.17 11.43
N PRO A 130 -22.53 -4.24 11.71
CA PRO A 130 -22.85 -5.25 10.71
C PRO A 130 -23.67 -4.73 9.51
N GLU A 131 -24.38 -3.61 9.69
CA GLU A 131 -25.19 -2.98 8.63
C GLU A 131 -24.38 -2.01 7.76
N ALA A 132 -23.16 -1.63 8.18
CA ALA A 132 -22.32 -0.70 7.45
C ALA A 132 -21.39 -1.42 6.47
N VAL A 133 -21.16 -0.80 5.32
CA VAL A 133 -20.21 -1.32 4.32
C VAL A 133 -18.79 -0.96 4.75
N CYS A 134 -18.00 -1.99 5.07
CA CYS A 134 -16.59 -1.85 5.40
C CYS A 134 -15.77 -2.77 4.49
N ASP A 135 -15.24 -2.19 3.41
CA ASP A 135 -14.42 -2.90 2.45
C ASP A 135 -12.98 -3.09 2.94
N ALA A 136 -12.27 -4.10 2.42
CA ALA A 136 -10.84 -4.22 2.67
C ALA A 136 -10.12 -3.04 2.02
N ALA A 137 -9.28 -2.35 2.77
CA ALA A 137 -8.48 -1.27 2.20
C ALA A 137 -7.39 -1.84 1.30
N ARG A 138 -7.19 -1.21 0.13
CA ARG A 138 -6.02 -1.42 -0.71
C ARG A 138 -4.91 -0.48 -0.29
N LEU A 139 -3.69 -0.76 -0.70
CA LEU A 139 -2.55 0.12 -0.42
C LEU A 139 -2.79 1.55 -0.92
N ASP A 140 -3.42 1.69 -2.11
CA ASP A 140 -3.81 2.98 -2.66
C ASP A 140 -4.77 3.77 -1.75
N ASP A 141 -5.75 3.09 -1.15
CA ASP A 141 -6.68 3.72 -0.21
C ASP A 141 -5.95 4.23 1.02
N ILE A 142 -5.10 3.40 1.62
CA ILE A 142 -4.30 3.76 2.80
C ILE A 142 -3.45 4.99 2.50
N MET A 143 -2.69 4.97 1.41
CA MET A 143 -1.82 6.08 1.01
C MET A 143 -2.63 7.35 0.72
N ARG A 144 -3.79 7.24 0.06
CA ARG A 144 -4.70 8.36 -0.23
C ARG A 144 -5.21 9.04 1.04
N PHE A 145 -5.54 8.29 2.08
CA PHE A 145 -5.96 8.83 3.36
C PHE A 145 -4.81 9.52 4.10
N TYR A 146 -3.63 8.89 4.12
CA TYR A 146 -2.45 9.46 4.75
C TYR A 146 -1.94 10.73 4.05
N SER A 147 -1.99 10.79 2.71
CA SER A 147 -1.63 12.00 1.94
C SER A 147 -2.59 13.17 2.16
N GLY A 148 -3.86 12.89 2.47
CA GLY A 148 -4.88 13.92 2.72
C GLY A 148 -4.75 14.63 4.07
N ARG A 149 -3.77 14.27 4.89
CA ARG A 149 -3.49 14.90 6.20
C ARG A 149 -3.17 16.38 6.11
N ASP A 150 -2.52 16.79 5.02
CA ASP A 150 -2.03 18.16 4.83
C ASP A 150 -3.10 19.12 4.25
N ALA A 151 -4.31 18.62 3.98
CA ALA A 151 -5.40 19.38 3.36
C ALA A 151 -6.52 19.84 4.36
N GLN A 152 -6.29 19.68 5.67
CA GLN A 152 -7.21 20.12 6.72
C GLN A 152 -6.62 21.21 7.59
#